data_5df151bb0e43fd85182625f83b1530f1
#
_entry.id   5df151bb0e43fd85182625f83b1530f1
#
_cell.length_a   1.000
_cell.length_b   1.000
_cell.length_c   1.000
_cell.angle_alpha   90.00
_cell.angle_beta   90.00
_cell.angle_gamma   90.00
#
_symmetry.space_group_name_H-M   'P 1'
#
loop_
_entity.id
_entity.type
_entity.pdbx_description
1 polymer ?
#
loop_
_entity_poly.entity_id
_entity_poly.type
_entity_poly.pdbx_seq_one_letter_code
_entity_poly.pdbx_strand_id
1 'polypeptide(L)'
;MLNVKRLLPGIALLCATFAVVSPAEADRTLTDQLGRQVTLPDTVNRVVVLQHQTLNLLVQLDAGKDVVGVLSSWKKQLGPDFARFMPTLSALPMPGDLTQVNIESLLALHPQVVFVANYAPAAMIQQIQDAGIPVVAISLREDAAGEKNKMNPTMADEEHAYNEGLKQGIRLIGAVVNREKQANELIRYTFSARQKFNAPVADIPEDKKVRVYMANPDLNTYGSGKYTGLMMQHAGAMNVAAATVKGARQVSLEQVLQWNPQVIFVQDRYPEVVKEITTDPQWQAIDAVKNHRVWLMPEYAKAWGYPMPEALAIGELWMAKKLYPERYKNVDVDAQAQDYYQRFYRTSWQPHAQP
;
A
#
# COMPACT_ATOMS: atom_id res chain seq x y z
N MET A 1 89.13 -35.55 30.69
CA MET A 1 88.17 -34.51 31.13
C MET A 1 87.30 -34.12 29.95
N LEU A 2 86.13 -34.69 29.76
CA LEU A 2 85.22 -34.40 28.64
C LEU A 2 84.11 -33.47 29.13
N ASN A 3 84.03 -32.31 28.44
CA ASN A 3 82.96 -31.35 28.67
C ASN A 3 81.76 -31.62 27.67
N VAL A 4 80.65 -32.10 28.18
CA VAL A 4 79.44 -32.30 27.41
C VAL A 4 78.62 -31.00 27.47
N LYS A 5 78.49 -30.30 26.33
CA LYS A 5 77.54 -29.19 26.15
C LYS A 5 76.19 -29.76 25.85
N ARG A 6 75.20 -29.49 26.68
CA ARG A 6 73.78 -29.79 26.45
C ARG A 6 73.18 -28.72 25.51
N LEU A 7 72.67 -29.18 24.34
CA LEU A 7 71.79 -28.40 23.47
C LEU A 7 70.36 -28.53 23.99
N LEU A 8 69.66 -27.40 24.21
CA LEU A 8 68.23 -27.30 24.40
C LEU A 8 67.56 -27.09 23.05
N PRO A 9 66.48 -27.82 22.72
CA PRO A 9 65.72 -27.52 21.51
C PRO A 9 64.71 -26.42 21.80
N GLY A 10 64.76 -25.31 21.05
CA GLY A 10 63.77 -24.26 21.04
C GLY A 10 62.47 -24.76 20.39
N ILE A 11 61.39 -24.74 21.14
CA ILE A 11 60.03 -24.98 20.62
C ILE A 11 59.54 -23.67 19.98
N ALA A 12 59.49 -23.62 18.65
CA ALA A 12 58.83 -22.54 17.92
C ALA A 12 57.30 -22.74 18.00
N LEU A 13 56.63 -21.89 18.77
CA LEU A 13 55.18 -21.84 18.88
C LEU A 13 54.62 -21.17 17.61
N LEU A 14 54.11 -21.97 16.67
CA LEU A 14 53.42 -21.50 15.47
C LEU A 14 52.02 -21.03 15.83
N CYS A 15 51.82 -19.72 16.05
CA CYS A 15 50.49 -19.12 16.18
C CYS A 15 49.78 -19.14 14.82
N ALA A 16 48.98 -20.16 14.57
CA ALA A 16 48.05 -20.18 13.46
C ALA A 16 46.92 -19.17 13.74
N THR A 17 46.98 -18.00 13.16
CA THR A 17 45.86 -17.05 13.12
C THR A 17 44.81 -17.64 12.19
N PHE A 18 43.76 -18.25 12.76
CA PHE A 18 42.51 -18.55 12.03
C PHE A 18 41.84 -17.19 11.67
N ALA A 19 42.08 -16.71 10.46
CA ALA A 19 41.21 -15.71 9.88
C ALA A 19 39.82 -16.31 9.79
N VAL A 20 38.91 -15.85 10.65
CA VAL A 20 37.47 -16.13 10.48
C VAL A 20 37.06 -15.36 9.22
N VAL A 21 37.08 -16.07 8.09
CA VAL A 21 36.44 -15.57 6.87
C VAL A 21 34.95 -15.63 7.15
N SER A 22 34.36 -14.49 7.53
CA SER A 22 32.90 -14.35 7.49
C SER A 22 32.48 -14.70 6.05
N PRO A 23 31.54 -15.61 5.85
CA PRO A 23 31.01 -15.83 4.50
C PRO A 23 30.53 -14.50 3.96
N ALA A 24 31.05 -14.07 2.81
CA ALA A 24 30.50 -12.94 2.10
C ALA A 24 29.01 -13.27 1.89
N GLU A 25 28.15 -12.46 2.47
CA GLU A 25 26.71 -12.58 2.25
C GLU A 25 26.50 -12.45 0.75
N ALA A 26 25.85 -13.45 0.14
CA ALA A 26 25.62 -13.42 -1.30
C ALA A 26 24.67 -12.27 -1.64
N ASP A 27 24.97 -11.55 -2.69
CA ASP A 27 24.10 -10.50 -3.20
C ASP A 27 23.11 -11.07 -4.22
N ARG A 28 21.89 -10.54 -4.21
CA ARG A 28 20.86 -10.87 -5.21
C ARG A 28 20.38 -9.60 -5.90
N THR A 29 19.97 -9.72 -7.15
CA THR A 29 19.50 -8.58 -7.94
C THR A 29 18.01 -8.75 -8.24
N LEU A 30 17.21 -7.71 -7.98
CA LEU A 30 15.79 -7.64 -8.26
C LEU A 30 15.51 -6.45 -9.19
N THR A 31 14.43 -6.54 -9.97
CA THR A 31 13.94 -5.41 -10.77
C THR A 31 12.81 -4.72 -10.02
N ASP A 32 12.94 -3.43 -9.76
CA ASP A 32 11.89 -2.65 -9.11
C ASP A 32 10.80 -2.18 -10.09
N GLN A 33 9.76 -1.54 -9.57
CA GLN A 33 8.63 -1.10 -10.42
C GLN A 33 8.91 0.17 -11.24
N LEU A 34 10.09 0.78 -11.09
CA LEU A 34 10.63 1.74 -12.07
C LEU A 34 11.43 1.07 -13.20
N GLY A 35 11.61 -0.27 -13.14
CA GLY A 35 12.41 -1.04 -14.11
C GLY A 35 13.90 -1.01 -13.85
N ARG A 36 14.35 -0.60 -12.65
CA ARG A 36 15.77 -0.53 -12.28
C ARG A 36 16.21 -1.85 -11.67
N GLN A 37 17.44 -2.25 -11.99
CA GLN A 37 18.11 -3.37 -11.30
C GLN A 37 18.61 -2.87 -9.94
N VAL A 38 18.24 -3.58 -8.87
CA VAL A 38 18.63 -3.25 -7.50
C VAL A 38 19.32 -4.45 -6.88
N THR A 39 20.57 -4.30 -6.47
CA THR A 39 21.33 -5.34 -5.79
C THR A 39 21.19 -5.21 -4.29
N LEU A 40 20.84 -6.31 -3.63
CA LEU A 40 20.52 -6.41 -2.21
C LEU A 40 21.25 -7.59 -1.59
N PRO A 41 21.56 -7.56 -0.28
CA PRO A 41 21.99 -8.75 0.44
C PRO A 41 20.93 -9.88 0.35
N ASP A 42 21.37 -11.13 0.43
CA ASP A 42 20.46 -12.28 0.44
C ASP A 42 19.43 -12.19 1.57
N THR A 43 19.84 -11.72 2.74
CA THR A 43 18.96 -11.54 3.91
C THR A 43 18.81 -10.05 4.21
N VAL A 44 17.55 -9.58 4.19
CA VAL A 44 17.19 -8.20 4.53
C VAL A 44 16.31 -8.22 5.77
N ASN A 45 16.79 -7.56 6.84
CA ASN A 45 16.08 -7.45 8.13
C ASN A 45 16.13 -6.02 8.71
N ARG A 46 16.62 -5.05 7.92
CA ARG A 46 16.67 -3.63 8.29
C ARG A 46 16.22 -2.79 7.10
N VAL A 47 14.95 -2.41 7.10
CA VAL A 47 14.35 -1.62 6.03
C VAL A 47 13.87 -0.27 6.53
N VAL A 48 14.01 0.77 5.70
CA VAL A 48 13.34 2.06 5.88
C VAL A 48 12.25 2.18 4.83
N VAL A 49 11.08 2.63 5.24
CA VAL A 49 9.88 2.67 4.39
C VAL A 49 9.35 4.09 4.29
N LEU A 50 9.53 4.71 3.13
CA LEU A 50 9.10 6.09 2.86
C LEU A 50 7.82 6.14 1.98
N GLN A 51 7.02 5.06 2.01
CA GLN A 51 5.74 4.95 1.33
C GLN A 51 4.75 4.17 2.19
N HIS A 52 3.57 4.73 2.40
CA HIS A 52 2.54 4.14 3.28
C HIS A 52 1.94 2.83 2.76
N GLN A 53 1.76 2.68 1.43
CA GLN A 53 1.27 1.43 0.84
C GLN A 53 2.24 0.28 1.11
N THR A 54 3.54 0.52 0.93
CA THR A 54 4.58 -0.48 1.21
C THR A 54 4.62 -0.83 2.71
N LEU A 55 4.51 0.16 3.59
CA LEU A 55 4.43 -0.09 5.04
C LEU A 55 3.25 -0.99 5.40
N ASN A 56 2.08 -0.72 4.84
CA ASN A 56 0.90 -1.56 5.04
C ASN A 56 1.10 -3.00 4.53
N LEU A 57 1.75 -3.16 3.37
CA LEU A 57 2.07 -4.49 2.82
C LEU A 57 3.11 -5.24 3.67
N LEU A 58 4.14 -4.57 4.16
CA LEU A 58 5.14 -5.19 5.03
C LEU A 58 4.51 -5.74 6.32
N VAL A 59 3.56 -5.01 6.90
CA VAL A 59 2.81 -5.50 8.07
C VAL A 59 2.01 -6.77 7.69
N GLN A 60 1.32 -6.78 6.55
CA GLN A 60 0.55 -7.93 6.09
C GLN A 60 1.43 -9.15 5.76
N LEU A 61 2.66 -8.93 5.33
CA LEU A 61 3.64 -9.98 5.04
C LEU A 61 4.41 -10.46 6.28
N ASP A 62 4.04 -10.00 7.48
CA ASP A 62 4.74 -10.32 8.73
C ASP A 62 6.21 -9.87 8.73
N ALA A 63 6.49 -8.73 8.13
CA ALA A 63 7.81 -8.10 8.04
C ALA A 63 7.90 -6.76 8.80
N GLY A 64 6.90 -6.40 9.58
CA GLY A 64 6.90 -5.16 10.36
C GLY A 64 8.07 -5.05 11.34
N LYS A 65 8.55 -6.16 11.88
CA LYS A 65 9.73 -6.22 12.77
C LYS A 65 11.05 -5.82 12.10
N ASP A 66 11.12 -5.93 10.78
CA ASP A 66 12.31 -5.61 10.00
C ASP A 66 12.37 -4.10 9.65
N VAL A 67 11.31 -3.34 9.96
CA VAL A 67 11.23 -1.90 9.73
C VAL A 67 11.96 -1.14 10.83
N VAL A 68 12.95 -0.33 10.45
CA VAL A 68 13.79 0.46 11.37
C VAL A 68 13.57 1.98 11.24
N GLY A 69 12.81 2.42 10.25
CA GLY A 69 12.43 3.80 10.03
C GLY A 69 11.27 3.92 9.06
N VAL A 70 10.46 4.96 9.22
CA VAL A 70 9.22 5.15 8.46
C VAL A 70 9.05 6.59 7.97
N LEU A 71 8.13 6.77 7.02
CA LEU A 71 7.75 8.10 6.55
C LEU A 71 7.11 8.92 7.69
N SER A 72 7.39 10.23 7.71
CA SER A 72 6.91 11.12 8.78
C SER A 72 5.40 11.32 8.75
N SER A 73 4.78 11.20 7.57
CA SER A 73 3.34 11.36 7.38
C SER A 73 2.51 10.08 7.63
N TRP A 74 3.08 9.02 8.19
CA TRP A 74 2.38 7.74 8.31
C TRP A 74 1.02 7.82 9.02
N LYS A 75 0.89 8.64 10.08
CA LYS A 75 -0.38 8.84 10.79
C LYS A 75 -1.46 9.46 9.91
N LYS A 76 -1.06 10.46 9.08
CA LYS A 76 -1.97 11.11 8.12
C LYS A 76 -2.40 10.14 7.03
N GLN A 77 -1.48 9.30 6.54
CA GLN A 77 -1.72 8.42 5.42
C GLN A 77 -2.47 7.14 5.79
N LEU A 78 -2.16 6.55 6.95
CA LEU A 78 -2.69 5.25 7.37
C LEU A 78 -3.75 5.35 8.49
N GLY A 79 -3.87 6.52 9.11
CA GLY A 79 -4.68 6.73 10.31
C GLY A 79 -3.91 6.43 11.61
N PRO A 80 -4.29 7.09 12.72
CA PRO A 80 -3.60 6.94 14.00
C PRO A 80 -3.69 5.52 14.57
N ASP A 81 -4.76 4.80 14.28
CA ASP A 81 -5.01 3.45 14.79
C ASP A 81 -4.19 2.36 14.10
N PHE A 82 -3.49 2.70 13.01
CA PHE A 82 -2.66 1.74 12.28
C PHE A 82 -1.54 1.15 13.17
N ALA A 83 -1.08 1.89 14.17
CA ALA A 83 -0.07 1.43 15.12
C ALA A 83 -0.47 0.15 15.87
N ARG A 84 -1.77 -0.20 15.96
CA ARG A 84 -2.23 -1.46 16.56
C ARG A 84 -1.72 -2.71 15.83
N PHE A 85 -1.44 -2.59 14.54
CA PHE A 85 -0.87 -3.68 13.71
C PHE A 85 0.64 -3.82 13.87
N MET A 86 1.30 -2.76 14.32
CA MET A 86 2.75 -2.69 14.50
C MET A 86 3.04 -1.79 15.72
N PRO A 87 2.99 -2.34 16.94
CA PRO A 87 3.10 -1.54 18.19
C PRO A 87 4.37 -0.69 18.29
N THR A 88 5.46 -1.10 17.64
CA THR A 88 6.73 -0.35 17.61
C THR A 88 6.68 0.91 16.73
N LEU A 89 5.70 1.02 15.84
CA LEU A 89 5.63 2.06 14.80
C LEU A 89 5.75 3.49 15.35
N SER A 90 5.04 3.79 16.44
CA SER A 90 5.03 5.14 17.01
C SER A 90 6.38 5.58 17.60
N ALA A 91 7.28 4.64 17.87
CA ALA A 91 8.62 4.90 18.40
C ALA A 91 9.71 4.89 17.31
N LEU A 92 9.37 4.54 16.07
CA LEU A 92 10.35 4.47 15.00
C LEU A 92 10.81 5.86 14.55
N PRO A 93 12.10 6.02 14.22
CA PRO A 93 12.62 7.21 13.56
C PRO A 93 11.94 7.48 12.22
N MET A 94 11.85 8.76 11.88
CA MET A 94 11.24 9.23 10.65
C MET A 94 12.25 10.03 9.81
N PRO A 95 13.14 9.35 9.06
CA PRO A 95 14.24 9.99 8.33
C PRO A 95 13.79 10.71 7.07
N GLY A 96 12.52 10.66 6.72
CA GLY A 96 11.99 11.28 5.50
C GLY A 96 10.49 11.08 5.33
N ASP A 97 10.02 11.38 4.12
CA ASP A 97 8.63 11.22 3.71
C ASP A 97 8.56 10.81 2.23
N LEU A 98 7.40 10.87 1.62
CA LEU A 98 7.13 10.48 0.22
C LEU A 98 8.07 11.16 -0.79
N THR A 99 8.45 12.42 -0.56
CA THR A 99 9.20 13.23 -1.53
C THR A 99 10.46 13.89 -0.97
N GLN A 100 10.85 13.56 0.24
CA GLN A 100 12.05 14.13 0.89
C GLN A 100 12.71 13.14 1.84
N VAL A 101 14.02 13.28 2.03
CA VAL A 101 14.82 12.45 2.93
C VAL A 101 15.90 13.28 3.60
N ASN A 102 16.18 12.99 4.88
CA ASN A 102 17.37 13.45 5.57
C ASN A 102 18.39 12.31 5.57
N ILE A 103 19.45 12.47 4.80
CA ILE A 103 20.48 11.43 4.57
C ILE A 103 21.21 11.09 5.86
N GLU A 104 21.54 12.06 6.70
CA GLU A 104 22.24 11.83 7.97
C GLU A 104 21.38 10.97 8.92
N SER A 105 20.12 11.32 9.09
CA SER A 105 19.17 10.54 9.88
C SER A 105 18.95 9.13 9.30
N LEU A 106 18.94 9.00 7.97
CA LEU A 106 18.80 7.72 7.29
C LEU A 106 20.02 6.81 7.55
N LEU A 107 21.23 7.34 7.38
CA LEU A 107 22.50 6.61 7.60
C LEU A 107 22.63 6.11 9.04
N ALA A 108 22.17 6.88 10.02
CA ALA A 108 22.18 6.50 11.44
C ALA A 108 21.36 5.23 11.73
N LEU A 109 20.41 4.88 10.86
CA LEU A 109 19.58 3.67 11.01
C LEU A 109 20.23 2.41 10.41
N HIS A 110 21.32 2.55 9.67
CA HIS A 110 22.01 1.46 8.98
C HIS A 110 21.05 0.57 8.17
N PRO A 111 20.20 1.12 7.30
CA PRO A 111 19.26 0.31 6.53
C PRO A 111 19.99 -0.46 5.43
N GLN A 112 19.50 -1.67 5.15
CA GLN A 112 19.97 -2.49 4.02
C GLN A 112 19.22 -2.12 2.72
N VAL A 113 18.05 -1.49 2.83
CA VAL A 113 17.24 -1.02 1.71
C VAL A 113 16.28 0.07 2.16
N VAL A 114 15.96 0.97 1.24
CA VAL A 114 14.91 1.98 1.41
C VAL A 114 13.82 1.75 0.36
N PHE A 115 12.57 1.61 0.81
CA PHE A 115 11.41 1.62 -0.08
C PHE A 115 10.90 3.04 -0.29
N VAL A 116 10.66 3.40 -1.54
CA VAL A 116 10.12 4.71 -1.94
C VAL A 116 8.92 4.55 -2.86
N ALA A 117 8.10 5.60 -2.99
CA ALA A 117 7.08 5.66 -4.01
C ALA A 117 7.71 5.78 -5.40
N ASN A 118 7.04 5.26 -6.42
CA ASN A 118 7.49 5.38 -7.81
C ASN A 118 7.63 6.84 -8.28
N TYR A 119 6.87 7.75 -7.69
CA TYR A 119 6.91 9.20 -7.97
C TYR A 119 7.84 9.98 -7.04
N ALA A 120 8.63 9.32 -6.21
CA ALA A 120 9.67 10.00 -5.43
C ALA A 120 10.61 10.77 -6.37
N PRO A 121 11.03 11.99 -6.01
CA PRO A 121 11.93 12.77 -6.85
C PRO A 121 13.21 11.98 -7.20
N ALA A 122 13.62 12.02 -8.47
CA ALA A 122 14.83 11.33 -8.91
C ALA A 122 16.08 11.75 -8.11
N ALA A 123 16.14 13.03 -7.74
CA ALA A 123 17.23 13.55 -6.89
C ALA A 123 17.25 12.92 -5.49
N MET A 124 16.08 12.67 -4.89
CA MET A 124 15.95 11.97 -3.60
C MET A 124 16.46 10.53 -3.70
N ILE A 125 16.04 9.81 -4.74
CA ILE A 125 16.51 8.44 -4.99
C ILE A 125 18.03 8.43 -5.18
N GLN A 126 18.57 9.35 -5.96
CA GLN A 126 20.00 9.46 -6.22
C GLN A 126 20.78 9.77 -4.93
N GLN A 127 20.30 10.66 -4.08
CA GLN A 127 20.94 10.97 -2.79
C GLN A 127 21.05 9.73 -1.89
N ILE A 128 20.02 8.89 -1.85
CA ILE A 128 20.04 7.66 -1.06
C ILE A 128 21.05 6.67 -1.65
N GLN A 129 21.08 6.53 -2.98
CA GLN A 129 22.03 5.63 -3.69
C GLN A 129 23.47 6.10 -3.53
N ASP A 130 23.75 7.41 -3.60
CA ASP A 130 25.08 7.99 -3.40
C ASP A 130 25.58 7.75 -1.96
N ALA A 131 24.68 7.60 -1.01
CA ALA A 131 25.00 7.20 0.36
C ALA A 131 25.27 5.67 0.50
N GLY A 132 25.25 4.92 -0.60
CA GLY A 132 25.53 3.49 -0.63
C GLY A 132 24.35 2.60 -0.21
N ILE A 133 23.13 3.14 -0.18
CA ILE A 133 21.94 2.40 0.26
C ILE A 133 21.08 2.05 -0.95
N PRO A 134 20.75 0.75 -1.17
CA PRO A 134 19.85 0.33 -2.22
C PRO A 134 18.44 0.93 -2.05
N VAL A 135 17.83 1.31 -3.17
CA VAL A 135 16.48 1.89 -3.21
C VAL A 135 15.57 1.02 -4.07
N VAL A 136 14.44 0.62 -3.54
CA VAL A 136 13.38 -0.11 -4.24
C VAL A 136 12.14 0.77 -4.36
N ALA A 137 11.74 1.08 -5.58
CA ALA A 137 10.56 1.87 -5.87
C ALA A 137 9.33 0.98 -6.10
N ILE A 138 8.22 1.36 -5.50
CA ILE A 138 6.95 0.63 -5.56
C ILE A 138 5.87 1.53 -6.17
N SER A 139 5.15 1.02 -7.18
CA SER A 139 4.01 1.70 -7.80
C SER A 139 2.68 0.95 -7.63
N LEU A 140 2.72 -0.36 -7.39
CA LEU A 140 1.56 -1.26 -7.38
C LEU A 140 0.76 -1.22 -8.70
N ARG A 141 1.47 -0.90 -9.79
CA ARG A 141 0.91 -0.65 -11.12
C ARG A 141 1.93 -1.07 -12.18
N GLU A 142 1.46 -1.71 -13.22
CA GLU A 142 2.28 -2.00 -14.39
C GLU A 142 2.12 -0.88 -15.42
N ASP A 143 3.17 -0.08 -15.59
CA ASP A 143 3.16 1.07 -16.48
C ASP A 143 4.05 0.88 -17.71
N ALA A 144 3.66 1.50 -18.81
CA ALA A 144 4.50 1.62 -19.99
C ALA A 144 5.77 2.43 -19.71
N ALA A 145 6.77 2.26 -20.58
CA ALA A 145 7.98 3.09 -20.52
C ALA A 145 7.61 4.58 -20.61
N GLY A 146 8.23 5.39 -19.74
CA GLY A 146 7.95 6.82 -19.63
C GLY A 146 6.76 7.19 -18.74
N GLU A 147 5.96 6.21 -18.28
CA GLU A 147 4.84 6.43 -17.35
C GLU A 147 5.16 5.98 -15.92
N LYS A 148 6.18 5.16 -15.73
CA LYS A 148 6.48 4.45 -14.45
C LYS A 148 6.67 5.37 -13.24
N ASN A 149 7.24 6.55 -13.44
CA ASN A 149 7.52 7.53 -12.37
C ASN A 149 6.41 8.58 -12.17
N LYS A 150 5.29 8.46 -12.88
CA LYS A 150 4.18 9.42 -12.78
C LYS A 150 3.20 9.03 -11.68
N MET A 151 2.67 10.04 -10.99
CA MET A 151 1.54 9.84 -10.06
C MET A 151 0.23 9.59 -10.81
N ASN A 152 0.04 10.24 -11.97
CA ASN A 152 -1.12 10.12 -12.84
C ASN A 152 -0.68 9.68 -14.24
N PRO A 153 -0.38 8.38 -14.47
CA PRO A 153 0.06 7.89 -15.76
C PRO A 153 -1.08 7.80 -16.76
N THR A 154 -0.73 7.64 -18.04
CA THR A 154 -1.65 7.17 -19.07
C THR A 154 -1.53 5.66 -19.17
N MET A 155 -2.65 4.94 -19.02
CA MET A 155 -2.73 3.49 -19.11
C MET A 155 -3.65 3.10 -20.26
N ALA A 156 -3.24 2.12 -21.06
CA ALA A 156 -4.05 1.57 -22.13
C ALA A 156 -5.15 0.63 -21.58
N ASP A 157 -4.82 -0.10 -20.54
CA ASP A 157 -5.71 -1.03 -19.83
C ASP A 157 -5.48 -0.89 -18.33
N GLU A 158 -6.36 -0.14 -17.67
CA GLU A 158 -6.27 0.14 -16.23
C GLU A 158 -6.46 -1.12 -15.40
N GLU A 159 -7.37 -2.01 -15.81
CA GLU A 159 -7.64 -3.27 -15.12
C GLU A 159 -6.39 -4.14 -15.08
N HIS A 160 -5.76 -4.37 -16.23
CA HIS A 160 -4.53 -5.14 -16.33
C HIS A 160 -3.39 -4.46 -15.53
N ALA A 161 -3.20 -3.16 -15.72
CA ALA A 161 -2.12 -2.41 -15.09
C ALA A 161 -2.17 -2.50 -13.56
N TYR A 162 -3.33 -2.36 -12.95
CA TYR A 162 -3.48 -2.44 -11.49
C TYR A 162 -3.46 -3.87 -10.96
N ASN A 163 -4.06 -4.83 -11.67
CA ASN A 163 -4.05 -6.23 -11.25
C ASN A 163 -2.63 -6.81 -11.27
N GLU A 164 -1.93 -6.67 -12.39
CA GLU A 164 -0.56 -7.18 -12.50
C GLU A 164 0.43 -6.37 -11.67
N GLY A 165 0.26 -5.04 -11.61
CA GLY A 165 1.11 -4.18 -10.80
C GLY A 165 1.02 -4.46 -9.30
N LEU A 166 -0.17 -4.79 -8.79
CA LEU A 166 -0.34 -5.21 -7.39
C LEU A 166 0.35 -6.54 -7.13
N LYS A 167 0.15 -7.54 -7.99
CA LYS A 167 0.81 -8.86 -7.87
C LYS A 167 2.33 -8.72 -7.92
N GLN A 168 2.85 -7.95 -8.87
CA GLN A 168 4.29 -7.69 -9.00
C GLN A 168 4.85 -6.97 -7.77
N GLY A 169 4.17 -5.91 -7.29
CA GLY A 169 4.59 -5.16 -6.11
C GLY A 169 4.62 -6.01 -4.84
N ILE A 170 3.59 -6.83 -4.61
CA ILE A 170 3.55 -7.73 -3.45
C ILE A 170 4.68 -8.78 -3.53
N ARG A 171 4.91 -9.38 -4.71
CA ARG A 171 6.02 -10.32 -4.90
C ARG A 171 7.37 -9.66 -4.70
N LEU A 172 7.56 -8.47 -5.24
CA LEU A 172 8.80 -7.72 -5.10
C LEU A 172 9.08 -7.38 -3.63
N ILE A 173 8.11 -6.83 -2.90
CA ILE A 173 8.25 -6.53 -1.47
C ILE A 173 8.55 -7.83 -0.70
N GLY A 174 7.79 -8.89 -0.96
CA GLY A 174 8.02 -10.20 -0.33
C GLY A 174 9.42 -10.74 -0.62
N ALA A 175 9.89 -10.63 -1.86
CA ALA A 175 11.24 -11.02 -2.24
C ALA A 175 12.31 -10.19 -1.51
N VAL A 176 12.14 -8.87 -1.42
CA VAL A 176 13.11 -7.99 -0.70
C VAL A 176 13.27 -8.41 0.75
N VAL A 177 12.19 -8.73 1.45
CA VAL A 177 12.20 -9.04 2.89
C VAL A 177 12.14 -10.54 3.21
N ASN A 178 12.38 -11.41 2.23
CA ASN A 178 12.37 -12.88 2.38
C ASN A 178 11.02 -13.42 2.94
N ARG A 179 9.91 -12.97 2.31
CA ARG A 179 8.51 -13.34 2.64
C ARG A 179 7.72 -13.77 1.41
N GLU A 180 8.36 -14.50 0.48
CA GLU A 180 7.75 -14.92 -0.79
C GLU A 180 6.54 -15.82 -0.59
N LYS A 181 6.56 -16.69 0.43
CA LYS A 181 5.44 -17.56 0.77
C LYS A 181 4.22 -16.73 1.18
N GLN A 182 4.41 -15.78 2.08
CA GLN A 182 3.36 -14.87 2.56
C GLN A 182 2.82 -14.00 1.43
N ALA A 183 3.70 -13.49 0.56
CA ALA A 183 3.33 -12.72 -0.62
C ALA A 183 2.42 -13.52 -1.57
N ASN A 184 2.78 -14.75 -1.88
CA ASN A 184 1.98 -15.61 -2.74
C ASN A 184 0.63 -16.02 -2.09
N GLU A 185 0.59 -16.21 -0.79
CA GLU A 185 -0.65 -16.47 -0.06
C GLU A 185 -1.58 -15.26 -0.11
N LEU A 186 -1.07 -14.06 0.17
CA LEU A 186 -1.82 -12.82 0.11
C LEU A 186 -2.41 -12.58 -1.29
N ILE A 187 -1.62 -12.77 -2.34
CA ILE A 187 -2.09 -12.64 -3.73
C ILE A 187 -3.22 -13.63 -4.03
N ARG A 188 -3.05 -14.91 -3.71
CA ARG A 188 -4.08 -15.93 -3.97
C ARG A 188 -5.38 -15.61 -3.25
N TYR A 189 -5.30 -15.30 -1.97
CA TYR A 189 -6.48 -14.94 -1.18
C TYR A 189 -7.20 -13.74 -1.78
N THR A 190 -6.46 -12.67 -2.04
CA THR A 190 -7.00 -11.41 -2.56
C THR A 190 -7.80 -11.60 -3.84
N PHE A 191 -7.20 -12.22 -4.85
CA PHE A 191 -7.83 -12.37 -6.16
C PHE A 191 -8.93 -13.43 -6.18
N SER A 192 -8.83 -14.48 -5.37
CA SER A 192 -9.91 -15.47 -5.21
C SER A 192 -11.13 -14.86 -4.52
N ALA A 193 -10.93 -14.08 -3.46
CA ALA A 193 -12.01 -13.37 -2.77
C ALA A 193 -12.69 -12.36 -3.70
N ARG A 194 -11.91 -11.55 -4.41
CA ARG A 194 -12.40 -10.59 -5.38
C ARG A 194 -13.28 -11.26 -6.45
N GLN A 195 -12.79 -12.31 -7.08
CA GLN A 195 -13.53 -13.05 -8.10
C GLN A 195 -14.88 -13.55 -7.56
N LYS A 196 -14.88 -14.14 -6.36
CA LYS A 196 -16.09 -14.66 -5.71
C LYS A 196 -17.10 -13.55 -5.43
N PHE A 197 -16.65 -12.44 -4.86
CA PHE A 197 -17.55 -11.41 -4.34
C PHE A 197 -17.97 -10.38 -5.38
N ASN A 198 -17.26 -10.24 -6.49
CA ASN A 198 -17.67 -9.35 -7.58
C ASN A 198 -18.66 -10.04 -8.55
N ALA A 199 -18.70 -11.35 -8.59
CA ALA A 199 -19.59 -12.11 -9.47
C ALA A 199 -21.09 -11.71 -9.38
N PRO A 200 -21.68 -11.45 -8.19
CA PRO A 200 -23.09 -11.09 -8.07
C PRO A 200 -23.48 -9.78 -8.76
N VAL A 201 -22.55 -8.87 -9.07
CA VAL A 201 -22.82 -7.57 -9.70
C VAL A 201 -22.23 -7.45 -11.11
N ALA A 202 -21.56 -8.48 -11.58
CA ALA A 202 -20.86 -8.45 -12.87
C ALA A 202 -21.79 -8.34 -14.09
N ASP A 203 -23.05 -8.74 -13.94
CA ASP A 203 -24.06 -8.75 -15.00
C ASP A 203 -24.89 -7.44 -15.07
N ILE A 204 -24.65 -6.47 -14.18
CA ILE A 204 -25.42 -5.23 -14.16
C ILE A 204 -25.05 -4.37 -15.38
N PRO A 205 -26.04 -4.05 -16.26
CA PRO A 205 -25.80 -3.19 -17.41
C PRO A 205 -25.30 -1.81 -16.99
N GLU A 206 -24.48 -1.15 -17.81
CA GLU A 206 -23.86 0.14 -17.49
C GLU A 206 -24.89 1.22 -17.14
N ASP A 207 -26.01 1.28 -17.91
CA ASP A 207 -27.11 2.23 -17.68
C ASP A 207 -27.95 1.94 -16.42
N LYS A 208 -27.72 0.79 -15.76
CA LYS A 208 -28.42 0.39 -14.53
C LYS A 208 -27.54 0.47 -13.29
N LYS A 209 -26.25 0.76 -13.47
CA LYS A 209 -25.33 0.92 -12.34
C LYS A 209 -25.70 2.12 -11.48
N VAL A 210 -25.52 1.98 -10.17
CA VAL A 210 -25.68 3.09 -9.22
C VAL A 210 -24.61 4.15 -9.45
N ARG A 211 -25.03 5.41 -9.59
CA ARG A 211 -24.10 6.55 -9.74
C ARG A 211 -23.48 6.93 -8.40
N VAL A 212 -22.16 6.91 -8.34
CA VAL A 212 -21.38 7.08 -7.12
C VAL A 212 -20.39 8.22 -7.25
N TYR A 213 -20.30 9.05 -6.22
CA TYR A 213 -19.26 10.05 -6.03
C TYR A 213 -18.35 9.64 -4.87
N MET A 214 -17.04 9.66 -5.10
CA MET A 214 -16.03 9.48 -4.06
C MET A 214 -15.62 10.86 -3.53
N ALA A 215 -16.00 11.18 -2.32
CA ALA A 215 -15.70 12.46 -1.70
C ALA A 215 -14.44 12.39 -0.83
N ASN A 216 -13.52 13.31 -1.06
CA ASN A 216 -12.35 13.56 -0.23
C ASN A 216 -12.37 15.03 0.24
N PRO A 217 -11.51 15.42 1.19
CA PRO A 217 -11.42 16.82 1.63
C PRO A 217 -11.23 17.79 0.46
N ASP A 218 -11.75 19.00 0.61
CA ASP A 218 -11.60 20.09 -0.35
C ASP A 218 -12.15 19.75 -1.77
N LEU A 219 -13.23 18.98 -1.84
CA LEU A 219 -13.83 18.53 -3.09
C LEU A 219 -12.88 17.77 -4.02
N ASN A 220 -11.83 17.15 -3.48
CA ASN A 220 -11.00 16.25 -4.26
C ASN A 220 -11.74 14.95 -4.55
N THR A 221 -11.55 14.42 -5.74
CA THR A 221 -12.14 13.13 -6.14
C THR A 221 -11.22 12.39 -7.10
N TYR A 222 -11.55 11.14 -7.37
CA TYR A 222 -10.87 10.28 -8.34
C TYR A 222 -11.75 10.07 -9.56
N GLY A 223 -11.20 10.35 -10.74
CA GLY A 223 -11.81 10.03 -12.02
C GLY A 223 -11.25 8.76 -12.64
N SER A 224 -11.10 8.75 -13.96
CA SER A 224 -10.43 7.67 -14.71
C SER A 224 -8.94 7.62 -14.37
N GLY A 225 -8.30 6.46 -14.54
CA GLY A 225 -6.86 6.29 -14.33
C GLY A 225 -6.43 6.05 -12.88
N LYS A 226 -7.36 5.85 -11.96
CA LYS A 226 -7.09 5.51 -10.56
C LYS A 226 -7.80 4.21 -10.18
N TYR A 227 -7.15 3.42 -9.32
CA TYR A 227 -7.74 2.16 -8.83
C TYR A 227 -9.13 2.38 -8.20
N THR A 228 -9.37 3.50 -7.52
CA THR A 228 -10.67 3.82 -6.92
C THR A 228 -11.81 3.76 -7.94
N GLY A 229 -11.58 4.16 -9.19
CA GLY A 229 -12.56 4.01 -10.27
C GLY A 229 -12.85 2.55 -10.60
N LEU A 230 -11.82 1.70 -10.67
CA LEU A 230 -11.98 0.25 -10.86
C LEU A 230 -12.68 -0.41 -9.67
N MET A 231 -12.39 0.01 -8.45
CA MET A 231 -13.07 -0.45 -7.24
C MET A 231 -14.59 -0.21 -7.33
N MET A 232 -15.00 0.99 -7.75
CA MET A 232 -16.40 1.30 -7.98
C MET A 232 -17.00 0.44 -9.10
N GLN A 233 -16.31 0.29 -10.22
CA GLN A 233 -16.75 -0.55 -11.33
C GLN A 233 -16.97 -2.01 -10.91
N HIS A 234 -16.03 -2.58 -10.15
CA HIS A 234 -16.12 -3.95 -9.63
C HIS A 234 -17.25 -4.12 -8.61
N ALA A 235 -17.59 -3.06 -7.89
CA ALA A 235 -18.73 -3.05 -6.99
C ALA A 235 -20.10 -2.82 -7.69
N GLY A 236 -20.10 -2.74 -9.03
CA GLY A 236 -21.31 -2.47 -9.81
C GLY A 236 -21.73 -1.00 -9.85
N ALA A 237 -20.82 -0.07 -9.54
CA ALA A 237 -21.09 1.36 -9.56
C ALA A 237 -20.61 2.03 -10.85
N MET A 238 -21.21 3.18 -11.16
CA MET A 238 -20.73 4.14 -12.13
C MET A 238 -20.08 5.31 -11.40
N ASN A 239 -18.79 5.53 -11.61
CA ASN A 239 -18.10 6.71 -11.10
C ASN A 239 -18.53 7.96 -11.89
N VAL A 240 -19.27 8.86 -11.24
CA VAL A 240 -19.79 10.08 -11.89
C VAL A 240 -18.69 11.02 -12.38
N ALA A 241 -17.49 10.94 -11.81
CA ALA A 241 -16.34 11.75 -12.21
C ALA A 241 -15.55 11.18 -13.38
N ALA A 242 -15.75 9.91 -13.75
CA ALA A 242 -14.89 9.20 -14.71
C ALA A 242 -14.80 9.85 -16.08
N ALA A 243 -15.91 10.42 -16.59
CA ALA A 243 -15.96 11.02 -17.92
C ALA A 243 -15.23 12.35 -18.04
N THR A 244 -15.10 13.10 -16.94
CA THR A 244 -14.61 14.48 -16.95
C THR A 244 -13.33 14.70 -16.13
N VAL A 245 -13.01 13.80 -15.23
CA VAL A 245 -11.83 13.86 -14.35
C VAL A 245 -10.86 12.75 -14.70
N LYS A 246 -9.62 13.11 -14.98
CA LYS A 246 -8.51 12.17 -15.16
C LYS A 246 -7.59 12.25 -13.93
N GLY A 247 -7.31 11.10 -13.32
CA GLY A 247 -6.51 11.02 -12.10
C GLY A 247 -7.25 11.52 -10.86
N ALA A 248 -6.51 12.12 -9.94
CA ALA A 248 -7.04 12.78 -8.75
C ALA A 248 -7.09 14.28 -8.98
N ARG A 249 -8.26 14.91 -8.77
CA ARG A 249 -8.43 16.36 -8.95
C ARG A 249 -9.47 16.93 -7.99
N GLN A 250 -9.30 18.21 -7.69
CA GLN A 250 -10.34 19.03 -7.08
C GLN A 250 -11.39 19.41 -8.15
N VAL A 251 -12.66 19.31 -7.77
CA VAL A 251 -13.82 19.73 -8.57
C VAL A 251 -14.60 20.82 -7.86
N SER A 252 -15.59 21.42 -8.53
CA SER A 252 -16.50 22.37 -7.88
C SER A 252 -17.72 21.65 -7.29
N LEU A 253 -18.36 22.24 -6.28
CA LEU A 253 -19.63 21.73 -5.77
C LEU A 253 -20.72 21.78 -6.85
N GLU A 254 -20.71 22.79 -7.72
CA GLU A 254 -21.60 22.86 -8.88
C GLU A 254 -21.48 21.63 -9.78
N GLN A 255 -20.25 21.15 -10.01
CA GLN A 255 -20.02 19.94 -10.78
C GLN A 255 -20.60 18.71 -10.09
N VAL A 256 -20.47 18.60 -8.76
CA VAL A 256 -21.06 17.50 -8.00
C VAL A 256 -22.59 17.55 -8.03
N LEU A 257 -23.17 18.76 -7.95
CA LEU A 257 -24.63 18.97 -8.08
C LEU A 257 -25.13 18.54 -9.47
N GLN A 258 -24.39 18.85 -10.55
CA GLN A 258 -24.73 18.42 -11.90
C GLN A 258 -24.67 16.90 -12.07
N TRP A 259 -23.67 16.23 -11.45
CA TRP A 259 -23.58 14.78 -11.44
C TRP A 259 -24.71 14.12 -10.65
N ASN A 260 -25.21 14.79 -9.63
CA ASN A 260 -26.27 14.32 -8.74
C ASN A 260 -26.12 12.83 -8.37
N PRO A 261 -25.07 12.44 -7.65
CA PRO A 261 -24.83 11.04 -7.31
C PRO A 261 -25.95 10.46 -6.45
N GLN A 262 -26.22 9.17 -6.63
CA GLN A 262 -27.20 8.42 -5.81
C GLN A 262 -26.58 7.90 -4.51
N VAL A 263 -25.27 7.76 -4.47
CA VAL A 263 -24.48 7.36 -3.29
C VAL A 263 -23.20 8.18 -3.24
N ILE A 264 -22.81 8.59 -2.05
CA ILE A 264 -21.51 9.21 -1.78
C ILE A 264 -20.75 8.31 -0.81
N PHE A 265 -19.53 7.95 -1.18
CA PHE A 265 -18.59 7.29 -0.29
C PHE A 265 -17.49 8.27 0.13
N VAL A 266 -17.09 8.18 1.39
CA VAL A 266 -16.00 8.96 2.00
C VAL A 266 -15.00 7.99 2.60
N GLN A 267 -13.71 8.21 2.38
CA GLN A 267 -12.66 7.37 2.96
C GLN A 267 -12.69 7.44 4.50
N ASP A 268 -12.39 6.33 5.16
CA ASP A 268 -12.37 6.17 6.62
C ASP A 268 -11.55 7.23 7.36
N ARG A 269 -10.50 7.73 6.73
CA ARG A 269 -9.60 8.76 7.30
C ARG A 269 -10.15 10.19 7.27
N TYR A 270 -11.36 10.41 6.71
CA TYR A 270 -11.98 11.73 6.55
C TYR A 270 -13.42 11.79 7.08
N PRO A 271 -13.68 11.40 8.34
CA PRO A 271 -15.06 11.42 8.88
C PRO A 271 -15.68 12.82 8.89
N GLU A 272 -14.87 13.88 8.95
CA GLU A 272 -15.31 15.27 8.86
C GLU A 272 -16.02 15.59 7.53
N VAL A 273 -15.62 14.95 6.43
CA VAL A 273 -16.25 15.13 5.11
C VAL A 273 -17.69 14.61 5.10
N VAL A 274 -17.98 13.52 5.81
CA VAL A 274 -19.35 13.02 5.97
C VAL A 274 -20.21 14.06 6.67
N LYS A 275 -19.70 14.66 7.76
CA LYS A 275 -20.39 15.70 8.51
C LYS A 275 -20.64 16.93 7.65
N GLU A 276 -19.62 17.40 6.92
CA GLU A 276 -19.74 18.52 5.97
C GLU A 276 -20.90 18.25 4.98
N ILE A 277 -20.87 17.13 4.25
CA ILE A 277 -21.84 16.78 3.22
C ILE A 277 -23.26 16.68 3.80
N THR A 278 -23.41 16.11 4.98
CA THR A 278 -24.74 15.86 5.57
C THR A 278 -25.34 17.07 6.27
N THR A 279 -24.56 18.08 6.64
CA THR A 279 -25.01 19.26 7.39
C THR A 279 -25.00 20.54 6.61
N ASP A 280 -24.14 20.71 5.60
CA ASP A 280 -24.06 21.91 4.78
C ASP A 280 -25.30 22.02 3.86
N PRO A 281 -26.05 23.14 3.92
CA PRO A 281 -27.24 23.36 3.08
C PRO A 281 -26.97 23.24 1.57
N GLN A 282 -25.77 23.51 1.12
CA GLN A 282 -25.42 23.48 -0.32
C GLN A 282 -25.45 22.05 -0.89
N TRP A 283 -25.27 21.02 -0.05
CA TRP A 283 -25.29 19.61 -0.47
C TRP A 283 -26.70 18.99 -0.46
N GLN A 284 -27.69 19.64 0.15
CA GLN A 284 -29.01 19.05 0.44
C GLN A 284 -29.84 18.73 -0.82
N ALA A 285 -29.48 19.30 -1.97
CA ALA A 285 -30.17 19.03 -3.23
C ALA A 285 -29.74 17.69 -3.88
N ILE A 286 -28.64 17.07 -3.43
CA ILE A 286 -28.06 15.86 -4.00
C ILE A 286 -28.87 14.64 -3.54
N ASP A 287 -29.21 13.73 -4.47
CA ASP A 287 -30.00 12.53 -4.19
C ASP A 287 -29.42 11.65 -3.08
N ALA A 288 -28.11 11.48 -3.06
CA ALA A 288 -27.42 10.72 -2.01
C ALA A 288 -27.67 11.31 -0.61
N VAL A 289 -27.69 12.65 -0.49
CA VAL A 289 -27.93 13.33 0.79
C VAL A 289 -29.40 13.23 1.18
N LYS A 290 -30.33 13.48 0.25
CA LYS A 290 -31.78 13.36 0.48
C LYS A 290 -32.19 11.96 0.94
N ASN A 291 -31.53 10.94 0.40
CA ASN A 291 -31.83 9.53 0.67
C ASN A 291 -30.95 8.90 1.76
N HIS A 292 -30.17 9.71 2.50
CA HIS A 292 -29.29 9.25 3.57
C HIS A 292 -28.28 8.16 3.10
N ARG A 293 -27.74 8.32 1.90
CA ARG A 293 -26.78 7.39 1.28
C ARG A 293 -25.38 8.01 1.18
N VAL A 294 -24.95 8.64 2.24
CA VAL A 294 -23.58 9.13 2.43
C VAL A 294 -22.91 8.23 3.47
N TRP A 295 -21.85 7.53 3.07
CA TRP A 295 -21.24 6.47 3.87
C TRP A 295 -19.76 6.73 4.12
N LEU A 296 -19.36 6.66 5.40
CA LEU A 296 -17.95 6.51 5.73
C LEU A 296 -17.53 5.06 5.42
N MET A 297 -16.49 4.92 4.60
CA MET A 297 -15.97 3.60 4.24
C MET A 297 -15.22 2.99 5.43
N PRO A 298 -15.22 1.66 5.57
CA PRO A 298 -14.41 1.01 6.58
C PRO A 298 -12.91 1.10 6.23
N GLU A 299 -12.06 0.97 7.23
CA GLU A 299 -10.60 1.05 7.11
C GLU A 299 -10.04 0.15 6.00
N TYR A 300 -10.58 -1.05 5.81
CA TYR A 300 -10.09 -2.00 4.79
C TYR A 300 -10.46 -1.60 3.35
N ALA A 301 -11.37 -0.68 3.15
CA ALA A 301 -11.77 -0.27 1.80
C ALA A 301 -10.65 0.45 1.06
N LYS A 302 -9.84 1.25 1.76
CA LYS A 302 -8.59 1.85 1.24
C LYS A 302 -8.70 2.42 -0.18
N ALA A 303 -9.69 3.29 -0.38
CA ALA A 303 -9.91 3.94 -1.67
C ALA A 303 -8.86 5.05 -1.93
N TRP A 304 -7.59 4.67 -1.98
CA TRP A 304 -6.45 5.58 -2.02
C TRP A 304 -5.95 5.95 -3.42
N GLY A 305 -6.63 5.46 -4.45
CA GLY A 305 -6.19 5.63 -5.83
C GLY A 305 -5.15 4.60 -6.30
N TYR A 306 -4.61 3.79 -5.39
CA TYR A 306 -3.75 2.63 -5.64
C TYR A 306 -4.40 1.36 -5.06
N PRO A 307 -4.20 0.18 -5.68
CA PRO A 307 -4.80 -1.05 -5.19
C PRO A 307 -4.11 -1.50 -3.89
N MET A 308 -4.93 -1.97 -2.95
CA MET A 308 -4.46 -2.66 -1.75
C MET A 308 -5.19 -4.00 -1.63
N PRO A 309 -4.55 -5.07 -1.14
CA PRO A 309 -5.17 -6.40 -1.09
C PRO A 309 -6.51 -6.42 -0.37
N GLU A 310 -6.61 -5.76 0.79
CA GLU A 310 -7.86 -5.69 1.56
C GLU A 310 -8.96 -4.92 0.83
N ALA A 311 -8.60 -3.92 0.03
CA ALA A 311 -9.57 -3.19 -0.79
C ALA A 311 -10.20 -4.10 -1.85
N LEU A 312 -9.39 -4.92 -2.53
CA LEU A 312 -9.86 -5.89 -3.51
C LEU A 312 -10.66 -7.02 -2.87
N ALA A 313 -10.16 -7.57 -1.74
CA ALA A 313 -10.75 -8.74 -1.11
C ALA A 313 -12.06 -8.46 -0.36
N ILE A 314 -12.15 -7.32 0.32
CA ILE A 314 -13.27 -6.98 1.21
C ILE A 314 -13.86 -5.59 0.92
N GLY A 315 -13.06 -4.63 0.51
CA GLY A 315 -13.53 -3.26 0.25
C GLY A 315 -14.54 -3.20 -0.89
N GLU A 316 -14.27 -3.87 -2.00
CA GLU A 316 -15.19 -3.96 -3.13
C GLU A 316 -16.49 -4.70 -2.74
N LEU A 317 -16.39 -5.74 -1.92
CA LEU A 317 -17.55 -6.45 -1.36
C LEU A 317 -18.42 -5.53 -0.49
N TRP A 318 -17.80 -4.79 0.43
CA TRP A 318 -18.51 -3.85 1.28
C TRP A 318 -19.26 -2.81 0.45
N MET A 319 -18.59 -2.22 -0.52
CA MET A 319 -19.18 -1.25 -1.44
C MET A 319 -20.35 -1.85 -2.23
N ALA A 320 -20.18 -3.04 -2.81
CA ALA A 320 -21.19 -3.73 -3.57
C ALA A 320 -22.44 -4.06 -2.72
N LYS A 321 -22.24 -4.48 -1.46
CA LYS A 321 -23.36 -4.73 -0.54
C LYS A 321 -24.11 -3.46 -0.17
N LYS A 322 -23.42 -2.31 -0.03
CA LYS A 322 -24.10 -1.00 0.18
C LYS A 322 -24.93 -0.56 -1.04
N LEU A 323 -24.45 -0.87 -2.24
CA LEU A 323 -25.14 -0.51 -3.48
C LEU A 323 -26.31 -1.47 -3.81
N TYR A 324 -26.10 -2.77 -3.58
CA TYR A 324 -27.02 -3.85 -3.96
C TYR A 324 -27.25 -4.85 -2.81
N PRO A 325 -27.85 -4.43 -1.69
CA PRO A 325 -27.95 -5.25 -0.49
C PRO A 325 -28.65 -6.59 -0.73
N GLU A 326 -29.65 -6.65 -1.63
CA GLU A 326 -30.38 -7.88 -1.94
C GLU A 326 -29.52 -8.96 -2.61
N ARG A 327 -28.50 -8.55 -3.40
CA ARG A 327 -27.57 -9.49 -4.03
C ARG A 327 -26.56 -10.09 -3.04
N TYR A 328 -26.42 -9.48 -1.86
CA TYR A 328 -25.45 -9.87 -0.82
C TYR A 328 -26.12 -10.19 0.54
N LYS A 329 -27.43 -10.46 0.57
CA LYS A 329 -28.16 -10.73 1.81
C LYS A 329 -27.58 -11.85 2.65
N ASN A 330 -26.99 -12.86 2.03
CA ASN A 330 -26.39 -14.04 2.68
C ASN A 330 -24.87 -13.90 2.90
N VAL A 331 -24.29 -12.72 2.66
CA VAL A 331 -22.87 -12.48 2.84
C VAL A 331 -22.64 -11.63 4.08
N ASP A 332 -21.95 -12.19 5.05
CA ASP A 332 -21.48 -11.47 6.24
C ASP A 332 -20.14 -10.81 5.96
N VAL A 333 -20.15 -9.49 5.70
CA VAL A 333 -18.96 -8.72 5.37
C VAL A 333 -18.02 -8.61 6.57
N ASP A 334 -18.58 -8.49 7.79
CA ASP A 334 -17.75 -8.39 9.00
C ASP A 334 -17.02 -9.70 9.27
N ALA A 335 -17.65 -10.84 9.02
CA ALA A 335 -16.99 -12.14 9.10
C ALA A 335 -15.84 -12.27 8.07
N GLN A 336 -16.03 -11.76 6.86
CA GLN A 336 -14.96 -11.73 5.84
C GLN A 336 -13.80 -10.80 6.27
N ALA A 337 -14.13 -9.63 6.82
CA ALA A 337 -13.13 -8.71 7.35
C ALA A 337 -12.36 -9.35 8.51
N GLN A 338 -13.07 -10.00 9.44
CA GLN A 338 -12.45 -10.71 10.57
C GLN A 338 -11.47 -11.79 10.11
N ASP A 339 -11.84 -12.63 9.13
CA ASP A 339 -10.95 -13.67 8.56
C ASP A 339 -9.70 -13.05 7.94
N TYR A 340 -9.87 -11.99 7.14
CA TYR A 340 -8.75 -11.28 6.52
C TYR A 340 -7.78 -10.70 7.56
N TYR A 341 -8.31 -9.98 8.56
CA TYR A 341 -7.49 -9.33 9.58
C TYR A 341 -6.74 -10.34 10.45
N GLN A 342 -7.37 -11.42 10.85
CA GLN A 342 -6.69 -12.48 11.59
C GLN A 342 -5.57 -13.12 10.77
N ARG A 343 -5.81 -13.35 9.49
CA ARG A 343 -4.88 -14.04 8.60
C ARG A 343 -3.67 -13.18 8.23
N PHE A 344 -3.89 -11.90 7.89
CA PHE A 344 -2.83 -11.04 7.33
C PHE A 344 -2.35 -9.95 8.29
N TYR A 345 -3.19 -9.47 9.19
CA TYR A 345 -2.79 -8.52 10.22
C TYR A 345 -2.55 -9.18 11.59
N ARG A 346 -2.92 -10.44 11.76
CA ARG A 346 -2.79 -11.20 13.04
C ARG A 346 -3.48 -10.52 14.21
N THR A 347 -4.57 -9.82 13.92
CA THR A 347 -5.39 -9.09 14.89
C THR A 347 -6.86 -9.20 14.54
N SER A 348 -7.73 -8.80 15.47
CA SER A 348 -9.17 -8.79 15.25
C SER A 348 -9.60 -7.55 14.49
N TRP A 349 -10.56 -7.71 13.58
CA TRP A 349 -11.29 -6.60 12.98
C TRP A 349 -12.17 -5.91 14.02
N GLN A 350 -12.16 -4.58 14.03
CA GLN A 350 -13.00 -3.74 14.88
C GLN A 350 -13.79 -2.78 13.97
N PRO A 351 -15.11 -2.92 13.84
CA PRO A 351 -15.91 -1.99 13.06
C PRO A 351 -15.90 -0.60 13.72
N HIS A 352 -15.73 0.44 12.92
CA HIS A 352 -15.92 1.81 13.37
C HIS A 352 -17.41 2.20 13.27
N ALA A 353 -17.88 3.02 14.23
CA ALA A 353 -19.23 3.59 14.16
C ALA A 353 -19.32 4.55 12.95
N GLN A 354 -20.46 4.54 12.27
CA GLN A 354 -20.76 5.59 11.28
C GLN A 354 -20.93 6.93 12.01
N PRO A 355 -20.39 8.02 11.48
CA PRO A 355 -20.54 9.35 12.07
C PRO A 355 -21.98 9.88 12.01
#